data_9b6d71c4d9c181b050218cd142bed99c
#
_entry.id   9b6d71c4d9c181b050218cd142bed99c
#
_cell.length_a   1.000
_cell.length_b   1.000
_cell.length_c   1.000
_cell.angle_alpha   90.00
_cell.angle_beta   90.00
_cell.angle_gamma   90.00
#
_symmetry.space_group_name_H-M   'P 1'
#
loop_
_entity.id
_entity.type
_entity.pdbx_description
1 polymer ?
#
loop_
_entity_poly.entity_id
_entity_poly.type
_entity_poly.pdbx_seq_one_letter_code
_entity_poly.pdbx_strand_id
1 'polypeptide(L)'
;TRDYNYRTATAEMMTEQHDATGGDNTTYGEAYHYADNFLQKGDKEAAESGAFYARIRHERYLNEQAILQGQSTSSLLMPGLEIKVQGDDAPAVFRKGVLITGVTASAARDRSYELTFTAIPYSERYGYRPALIPCPVMAGTLPARVTSTVKNDIYAHIDKDGRYRVNLDFDRDTWKPGYESLWVRQSRPYAGDTYGLHLPLLAGTEVSIAFEEGNPDRPYIAGVKHDSAHTDHVTIQNYKRNVLRTPANNKIRLDDERGKEHIKVSTEYGGKSQLNLGHLVDAGKQQRGEGFELRTDLWGTVRAKKGIFISSDAQDKAQGKVREMAPAMAILDGAQSQMKSLSTDAQTANADPADLSSQIALLQQSVKDLTQAAILLSAPKGVAIASGEHLQL
;
A
#
# COMPACT_ATOMS: atom_id res chain seq x y z
N THR A 1 11.83 -26.51 -8.48
CA THR A 1 11.58 -25.06 -8.69
C THR A 1 10.74 -24.48 -7.57
N ARG A 2 10.93 -23.22 -7.25
CA ARG A 2 10.16 -22.48 -6.25
C ARG A 2 9.89 -21.08 -6.75
N ASP A 3 8.66 -20.58 -6.58
CA ASP A 3 8.30 -19.22 -6.97
C ASP A 3 7.26 -18.64 -6.01
N TYR A 4 7.17 -17.30 -5.99
CA TYR A 4 6.17 -16.56 -5.26
C TYR A 4 5.19 -15.91 -6.22
N ASN A 5 3.90 -16.17 -6.00
CA ASN A 5 2.82 -15.50 -6.70
C ASN A 5 1.92 -14.76 -5.71
N TYR A 6 1.90 -13.44 -5.78
CA TYR A 6 1.08 -12.61 -4.89
C TYR A 6 -0.44 -12.85 -5.03
N ARG A 7 -0.89 -13.41 -6.16
CA ARG A 7 -2.31 -13.72 -6.40
C ARG A 7 -2.76 -14.98 -5.65
N THR A 8 -1.80 -15.82 -5.28
CA THR A 8 -1.99 -17.04 -4.50
C THR A 8 -1.08 -17.07 -3.28
N ALA A 9 -0.93 -15.90 -2.63
CA ALA A 9 0.04 -15.69 -1.54
C ALA A 9 -0.22 -16.57 -0.31
N THR A 10 -1.42 -17.11 -0.14
CA THR A 10 -1.77 -18.08 0.92
C THR A 10 -1.42 -19.51 0.57
N ALA A 11 -1.14 -19.81 -0.71
CA ALA A 11 -0.58 -21.10 -1.06
C ALA A 11 0.84 -21.17 -0.47
N GLU A 12 1.18 -22.28 0.17
CA GLU A 12 2.57 -22.56 0.52
C GLU A 12 3.41 -22.33 -0.74
N MET A 13 4.48 -21.54 -0.61
CA MET A 13 5.33 -21.15 -1.75
C MET A 13 5.53 -22.38 -2.62
N MET A 14 4.95 -22.32 -3.84
CA MET A 14 4.85 -23.48 -4.71
C MET A 14 6.23 -24.06 -4.96
N THR A 15 6.57 -25.07 -4.16
CA THR A 15 7.76 -25.88 -4.38
C THR A 15 7.29 -27.11 -5.14
N GLU A 16 7.71 -27.22 -6.38
CA GLU A 16 7.39 -28.36 -7.20
C GLU A 16 8.67 -29.05 -7.65
N GLN A 17 8.61 -30.36 -7.67
CA GLN A 17 9.73 -31.27 -7.94
C GLN A 17 9.43 -32.06 -9.19
N HIS A 18 10.47 -32.30 -9.98
CA HIS A 18 10.46 -33.26 -11.06
C HIS A 18 11.60 -34.24 -10.82
N ASP A 19 11.26 -35.50 -10.68
CA ASP A 19 12.26 -36.56 -10.46
C ASP A 19 13.10 -36.81 -11.72
N ALA A 20 14.39 -36.89 -11.54
CA ALA A 20 15.32 -37.08 -12.64
C ALA A 20 15.10 -38.45 -13.29
N THR A 21 14.98 -38.47 -14.61
CA THR A 21 14.88 -39.66 -15.43
C THR A 21 15.99 -39.65 -16.46
N GLY A 22 16.50 -40.83 -16.84
CA GLY A 22 17.56 -40.95 -17.83
C GLY A 22 18.96 -40.76 -17.27
N GLY A 23 19.11 -40.69 -15.95
CA GLY A 23 20.40 -40.68 -15.29
C GLY A 23 21.05 -42.07 -15.17
N ASP A 24 22.26 -42.08 -14.68
CA ASP A 24 23.05 -43.29 -14.40
C ASP A 24 23.59 -43.26 -12.96
N ASN A 25 24.54 -44.17 -12.64
CA ASN A 25 25.13 -44.25 -11.30
C ASN A 25 25.93 -43.00 -10.88
N THR A 26 26.15 -42.05 -11.78
CA THR A 26 26.82 -40.76 -11.51
C THR A 26 25.85 -39.62 -11.30
N THR A 27 24.57 -39.86 -11.53
CA THR A 27 23.50 -38.84 -11.38
C THR A 27 23.09 -38.75 -9.91
N TYR A 28 23.40 -37.67 -9.26
CA TYR A 28 23.05 -37.40 -7.86
C TYR A 28 22.85 -35.90 -7.61
N GLY A 29 22.18 -35.57 -6.51
CA GLY A 29 21.97 -34.20 -6.06
C GLY A 29 20.66 -33.62 -6.54
N GLU A 30 20.49 -32.32 -6.27
CA GLU A 30 19.31 -31.54 -6.56
C GLU A 30 19.68 -30.27 -7.34
N ALA A 31 19.01 -30.02 -8.44
CA ALA A 31 19.08 -28.74 -9.16
C ALA A 31 17.94 -27.87 -8.72
N TYR A 32 18.21 -26.91 -7.83
CA TYR A 32 17.23 -25.95 -7.30
C TYR A 32 17.19 -24.67 -8.12
N HIS A 33 15.98 -24.24 -8.50
CA HIS A 33 15.74 -22.99 -9.21
C HIS A 33 14.66 -22.19 -8.52
N TYR A 34 14.89 -20.88 -8.38
CA TYR A 34 13.95 -19.92 -7.81
C TYR A 34 13.58 -18.87 -8.85
N ALA A 35 12.35 -18.33 -8.73
CA ALA A 35 11.85 -17.23 -9.56
C ALA A 35 11.76 -17.53 -11.07
N ASP A 36 11.26 -18.72 -11.42
CA ASP A 36 10.98 -19.08 -12.82
C ASP A 36 9.76 -18.37 -13.42
N ASN A 37 9.05 -17.57 -12.59
CA ASN A 37 7.88 -16.80 -12.96
C ASN A 37 6.73 -17.65 -13.52
N PHE A 38 6.11 -18.46 -12.66
CA PHE A 38 4.95 -19.34 -13.00
C PHE A 38 3.65 -18.56 -13.22
N LEU A 39 3.69 -17.24 -13.30
CA LEU A 39 2.54 -16.42 -13.62
C LEU A 39 2.24 -16.50 -15.10
N GLN A 40 1.02 -16.86 -15.44
CA GLN A 40 0.52 -16.59 -16.78
C GLN A 40 0.52 -15.09 -17.05
N LYS A 41 0.81 -14.73 -18.28
CA LYS A 41 0.79 -13.35 -18.75
C LYS A 41 -0.65 -12.87 -18.96
N GLY A 42 -0.96 -11.69 -18.48
CA GLY A 42 -2.21 -11.00 -18.71
C GLY A 42 -3.19 -10.96 -17.54
N ASP A 43 -4.36 -10.38 -17.74
CA ASP A 43 -5.35 -10.11 -16.69
C ASP A 43 -6.19 -11.34 -16.29
N LYS A 44 -6.19 -12.41 -17.09
CA LYS A 44 -6.98 -13.64 -16.88
C LYS A 44 -6.13 -14.85 -16.58
N GLU A 45 -5.22 -14.73 -15.65
CA GLU A 45 -4.17 -15.70 -15.46
C GLU A 45 -4.56 -16.87 -14.55
N ALA A 46 -4.24 -18.09 -15.01
CA ALA A 46 -4.07 -19.25 -14.14
C ALA A 46 -2.57 -19.45 -13.85
N ALA A 47 -2.22 -19.93 -12.66
CA ALA A 47 -0.83 -20.25 -12.34
C ALA A 47 -0.35 -21.40 -13.24
N GLU A 48 0.83 -21.24 -13.83
CA GLU A 48 1.50 -22.35 -14.52
C GLU A 48 2.09 -23.33 -13.48
N SER A 49 2.28 -24.58 -13.91
CA SER A 49 2.84 -25.61 -13.03
C SER A 49 4.36 -25.48 -12.91
N GLY A 50 4.87 -25.40 -11.67
CA GLY A 50 6.31 -25.45 -11.41
C GLY A 50 6.93 -26.78 -11.81
N ALA A 51 6.20 -27.90 -11.73
CA ALA A 51 6.64 -29.19 -12.22
C ALA A 51 6.92 -29.20 -13.73
N PHE A 52 6.14 -28.43 -14.50
CA PHE A 52 6.39 -28.24 -15.94
C PHE A 52 7.76 -27.57 -16.18
N TYR A 53 8.07 -26.49 -15.45
CA TYR A 53 9.35 -25.79 -15.57
C TYR A 53 10.52 -26.66 -15.07
N ALA A 54 10.35 -27.37 -13.96
CA ALA A 54 11.34 -28.30 -13.46
C ALA A 54 11.66 -29.38 -14.49
N ARG A 55 10.64 -29.94 -15.17
CA ARG A 55 10.81 -30.90 -16.25
C ARG A 55 11.58 -30.33 -17.43
N ILE A 56 11.23 -29.12 -17.90
CA ILE A 56 11.93 -28.48 -19.02
C ILE A 56 13.41 -28.21 -18.68
N ARG A 57 13.70 -27.81 -17.45
CA ARG A 57 15.10 -27.66 -17.00
C ARG A 57 15.84 -28.99 -16.96
N HIS A 58 15.19 -30.02 -16.48
CA HIS A 58 15.77 -31.37 -16.50
C HIS A 58 16.03 -31.86 -17.93
N GLU A 59 15.10 -31.65 -18.87
CA GLU A 59 15.29 -31.96 -20.28
C GLU A 59 16.52 -31.25 -20.88
N ARG A 60 16.79 -29.97 -20.49
CA ARG A 60 18.01 -29.27 -20.90
C ARG A 60 19.28 -29.97 -20.38
N TYR A 61 19.31 -30.35 -19.11
CA TYR A 61 20.44 -31.06 -18.56
C TYR A 61 20.70 -32.37 -19.29
N LEU A 62 19.64 -33.09 -19.65
CA LEU A 62 19.78 -34.32 -20.46
C LEU A 62 20.33 -34.01 -21.87
N ASN A 63 19.89 -32.90 -22.49
CA ASN A 63 20.40 -32.50 -23.80
C ASN A 63 21.90 -32.08 -23.77
N GLU A 64 22.36 -31.56 -22.64
CA GLU A 64 23.76 -31.12 -22.46
C GLU A 64 24.71 -32.27 -22.11
N GLN A 65 24.21 -33.44 -21.71
CA GLN A 65 25.03 -34.59 -21.37
C GLN A 65 25.88 -35.12 -22.53
N ALA A 66 25.36 -35.04 -23.76
CA ALA A 66 26.05 -35.50 -24.95
C ALA A 66 25.80 -34.61 -26.14
N ILE A 67 26.83 -33.90 -26.59
CA ILE A 67 26.82 -33.09 -27.81
C ILE A 67 27.68 -33.82 -28.86
N LEU A 68 27.08 -34.02 -30.00
CA LEU A 68 27.70 -34.71 -31.12
C LEU A 68 28.02 -33.71 -32.23
N GLN A 69 29.11 -33.90 -32.91
CA GLN A 69 29.48 -33.12 -34.10
C GLN A 69 29.75 -34.07 -35.26
N GLY A 70 29.38 -33.62 -36.44
CA GLY A 70 29.61 -34.35 -37.66
C GLY A 70 29.78 -33.43 -38.84
N GLN A 71 30.37 -33.95 -39.91
CA GLN A 71 30.54 -33.28 -41.20
C GLN A 71 29.80 -34.03 -42.31
N SER A 72 29.32 -33.33 -43.30
CA SER A 72 28.58 -33.89 -44.40
C SER A 72 28.69 -32.97 -45.65
N THR A 73 28.51 -33.56 -46.79
CA THR A 73 28.34 -32.83 -48.07
C THR A 73 26.87 -32.77 -48.51
N SER A 74 25.96 -33.30 -47.70
CA SER A 74 24.52 -33.30 -48.01
C SER A 74 23.86 -31.95 -47.63
N SER A 75 23.27 -31.31 -48.60
CA SER A 75 22.48 -30.07 -48.39
C SER A 75 21.10 -30.32 -47.78
N LEU A 76 20.74 -31.59 -47.55
CA LEU A 76 19.43 -31.95 -46.96
C LEU A 76 19.41 -31.90 -45.43
N LEU A 77 20.60 -31.83 -44.81
CA LEU A 77 20.68 -31.76 -43.33
C LEU A 77 20.27 -30.35 -42.83
N MET A 78 19.33 -30.33 -41.92
CA MET A 78 18.87 -29.10 -41.30
C MET A 78 18.51 -29.30 -39.82
N PRO A 79 18.52 -28.27 -38.99
CA PRO A 79 18.07 -28.37 -37.61
C PRO A 79 16.67 -28.93 -37.48
N GLY A 80 16.42 -29.78 -36.51
CA GLY A 80 15.15 -30.47 -36.28
C GLY A 80 14.98 -31.81 -36.99
N LEU A 81 15.94 -32.24 -37.83
CA LEU A 81 15.91 -33.57 -38.47
C LEU A 81 16.47 -34.61 -37.54
N GLU A 82 15.81 -35.76 -37.47
CA GLU A 82 16.36 -37.00 -36.98
C GLU A 82 17.11 -37.67 -38.10
N ILE A 83 18.35 -38.07 -37.84
CA ILE A 83 19.17 -38.88 -38.76
C ILE A 83 19.66 -40.14 -38.10
N LYS A 84 19.77 -41.21 -38.87
CA LYS A 84 20.41 -42.46 -38.52
C LYS A 84 21.51 -42.76 -39.52
N VAL A 85 22.71 -43.03 -39.02
CA VAL A 85 23.84 -43.40 -39.89
C VAL A 85 23.92 -44.92 -39.93
N GLN A 86 23.89 -45.46 -41.15
CA GLN A 86 24.01 -46.89 -41.40
C GLN A 86 25.45 -47.24 -41.75
N GLY A 87 25.87 -48.44 -41.39
CA GLY A 87 27.19 -48.96 -41.64
C GLY A 87 27.85 -49.51 -40.37
N ASP A 88 28.73 -50.49 -40.55
CA ASP A 88 29.38 -51.17 -39.42
C ASP A 88 30.38 -50.28 -38.67
N ASP A 89 30.96 -49.32 -39.36
CA ASP A 89 31.91 -48.34 -38.83
C ASP A 89 31.22 -47.13 -38.17
N ALA A 90 29.89 -46.99 -38.29
CA ALA A 90 29.17 -45.85 -37.69
C ALA A 90 29.15 -45.94 -36.16
N PRO A 91 29.47 -44.85 -35.44
CA PRO A 91 29.38 -44.85 -33.99
C PRO A 91 27.98 -45.26 -33.51
N ALA A 92 27.92 -46.03 -32.43
CA ALA A 92 26.69 -46.64 -31.94
C ALA A 92 25.56 -45.58 -31.66
N VAL A 93 25.93 -44.39 -31.24
CA VAL A 93 25.00 -43.30 -30.98
C VAL A 93 24.30 -42.85 -32.27
N PHE A 94 25.01 -42.74 -33.39
CA PHE A 94 24.44 -42.37 -34.68
C PHE A 94 23.55 -43.45 -35.28
N ARG A 95 23.84 -44.71 -35.01
CA ARG A 95 22.99 -45.85 -35.44
C ARG A 95 21.63 -45.85 -34.73
N LYS A 96 21.59 -45.42 -33.46
CA LYS A 96 20.34 -45.31 -32.70
C LYS A 96 19.48 -44.14 -33.13
N GLY A 97 20.07 -43.11 -33.68
CA GLY A 97 19.44 -41.88 -34.13
C GLY A 97 19.96 -40.68 -33.35
N VAL A 98 20.13 -39.59 -34.07
CA VAL A 98 20.51 -38.28 -33.50
C VAL A 98 19.62 -37.20 -34.07
N LEU A 99 19.34 -36.21 -33.25
CA LEU A 99 18.60 -35.02 -33.64
C LEU A 99 19.58 -33.88 -33.93
N ILE A 100 19.53 -33.33 -35.14
CA ILE A 100 20.36 -32.20 -35.50
C ILE A 100 19.86 -30.95 -34.79
N THR A 101 20.74 -30.26 -34.04
CA THR A 101 20.42 -29.05 -33.29
C THR A 101 20.93 -27.78 -33.94
N GLY A 102 21.96 -27.89 -34.79
CA GLY A 102 22.51 -26.76 -35.51
C GLY A 102 23.29 -27.18 -36.74
N VAL A 103 23.38 -26.35 -37.73
CA VAL A 103 24.18 -26.55 -38.95
C VAL A 103 24.95 -25.27 -39.32
N THR A 104 26.17 -25.46 -39.78
CA THR A 104 26.96 -24.39 -40.42
C THR A 104 27.41 -24.91 -41.75
N ALA A 105 27.06 -24.24 -42.82
CA ALA A 105 27.40 -24.65 -44.16
C ALA A 105 28.28 -23.59 -44.86
N SER A 106 29.20 -24.06 -45.68
CA SER A 106 29.98 -23.23 -46.57
C SER A 106 29.86 -23.75 -48.00
N ALA A 107 29.72 -22.83 -48.93
CA ALA A 107 29.70 -23.10 -50.36
C ALA A 107 30.36 -21.97 -51.11
N ALA A 108 31.15 -22.30 -52.10
CA ALA A 108 31.74 -21.34 -53.04
C ALA A 108 31.71 -21.91 -54.43
N ARG A 109 31.83 -21.07 -55.44
CA ARG A 109 31.76 -21.52 -56.85
C ARG A 109 32.91 -22.45 -57.24
N ASP A 110 34.03 -22.31 -56.51
CA ASP A 110 35.27 -23.06 -56.71
C ASP A 110 35.51 -24.14 -55.65
N ARG A 111 34.55 -24.39 -54.74
CA ARG A 111 34.65 -25.37 -53.67
C ARG A 111 33.41 -26.24 -53.55
N SER A 112 33.59 -27.45 -53.12
CA SER A 112 32.48 -28.34 -52.79
C SER A 112 31.68 -27.79 -51.58
N TYR A 113 30.40 -28.09 -51.58
CA TYR A 113 29.54 -27.82 -50.42
C TYR A 113 30.01 -28.68 -49.21
N GLU A 114 30.24 -28.00 -48.11
CA GLU A 114 30.60 -28.63 -46.84
C GLU A 114 29.67 -28.11 -45.76
N LEU A 115 29.21 -29.03 -44.92
CA LEU A 115 28.34 -28.77 -43.82
C LEU A 115 28.88 -29.44 -42.55
N THR A 116 28.97 -28.65 -41.47
CA THR A 116 29.20 -29.14 -40.13
C THR A 116 27.90 -29.04 -39.35
N PHE A 117 27.56 -30.08 -38.64
CA PHE A 117 26.35 -30.06 -37.81
C PHE A 117 26.66 -30.44 -36.34
N THR A 118 25.85 -29.90 -35.45
CA THR A 118 25.76 -30.34 -34.07
C THR A 118 24.47 -31.11 -33.88
N ALA A 119 24.51 -32.13 -33.02
CA ALA A 119 23.37 -33.00 -32.75
C ALA A 119 23.40 -33.49 -31.30
N ILE A 120 22.27 -34.00 -30.84
CA ILE A 120 22.13 -34.72 -29.59
C ILE A 120 21.61 -36.14 -29.87
N PRO A 121 21.81 -37.11 -28.97
CA PRO A 121 21.14 -38.39 -29.10
C PRO A 121 19.61 -38.23 -29.16
N TYR A 122 18.98 -38.89 -30.13
CA TYR A 122 17.52 -38.86 -30.23
C TYR A 122 16.87 -39.62 -29.09
N SER A 123 15.80 -39.02 -28.52
CA SER A 123 15.01 -39.68 -27.48
C SER A 123 13.50 -39.46 -27.76
N GLU A 124 12.71 -40.50 -27.59
CA GLU A 124 11.26 -40.44 -27.62
C GLU A 124 10.66 -39.95 -26.28
N ARG A 125 11.49 -39.93 -25.23
CA ARG A 125 11.05 -39.61 -23.86
C ARG A 125 11.11 -38.12 -23.52
N TYR A 126 11.99 -37.36 -24.17
CA TYR A 126 12.14 -35.92 -23.95
C TYR A 126 12.56 -35.23 -25.24
N GLY A 127 12.13 -33.96 -25.37
CA GLY A 127 12.44 -33.15 -26.53
C GLY A 127 13.74 -32.34 -26.40
N TYR A 128 14.20 -31.80 -27.51
CA TYR A 128 15.26 -30.79 -27.52
C TYR A 128 14.82 -29.50 -26.85
N ARG A 129 15.62 -29.01 -25.91
CA ARG A 129 15.46 -27.75 -25.24
C ARG A 129 16.70 -26.89 -25.47
N PRO A 130 16.62 -25.81 -26.27
CA PRO A 130 17.76 -24.94 -26.49
C PRO A 130 18.19 -24.25 -25.18
N ALA A 131 19.44 -23.81 -25.13
CA ALA A 131 19.95 -23.01 -24.04
C ALA A 131 19.06 -21.76 -23.82
N LEU A 132 18.88 -21.39 -22.55
CA LEU A 132 18.14 -20.18 -22.22
C LEU A 132 18.92 -18.95 -22.68
N ILE A 133 18.25 -18.06 -23.38
CA ILE A 133 18.74 -16.71 -23.62
C ILE A 133 18.65 -15.95 -22.30
N PRO A 134 19.67 -15.21 -21.87
CA PRO A 134 19.59 -14.38 -20.67
C PRO A 134 18.37 -13.45 -20.73
N CYS A 135 17.53 -13.50 -19.71
CA CYS A 135 16.42 -12.56 -19.58
C CYS A 135 16.95 -11.13 -19.41
N PRO A 136 16.36 -10.13 -20.10
CA PRO A 136 16.70 -8.75 -19.84
C PRO A 136 16.40 -8.41 -18.38
N VAL A 137 17.32 -7.69 -17.74
CA VAL A 137 17.16 -7.23 -16.37
C VAL A 137 16.94 -5.72 -16.37
N MET A 138 15.83 -5.29 -15.80
CA MET A 138 15.48 -3.88 -15.63
C MET A 138 16.08 -3.37 -14.31
N ALA A 139 17.22 -2.69 -14.41
CA ALA A 139 17.85 -2.07 -13.26
C ALA A 139 17.22 -0.70 -12.95
N GLY A 140 16.94 -0.43 -11.67
CA GLY A 140 16.37 0.85 -11.23
C GLY A 140 14.87 0.99 -11.50
N THR A 141 14.44 2.23 -11.79
CA THR A 141 13.03 2.56 -12.01
C THR A 141 12.82 3.28 -13.32
N LEU A 142 11.65 3.09 -13.93
CA LEU A 142 11.21 3.82 -15.12
C LEU A 142 10.09 4.79 -14.74
N PRO A 143 10.05 6.00 -15.34
CA PRO A 143 8.94 6.93 -15.17
C PRO A 143 7.71 6.44 -15.93
N ALA A 144 6.55 6.67 -15.32
CA ALA A 144 5.25 6.40 -15.93
C ALA A 144 4.19 7.36 -15.38
N ARG A 145 3.05 7.42 -16.05
CA ARG A 145 1.88 8.18 -15.62
C ARG A 145 0.73 7.26 -15.32
N VAL A 146 0.06 7.50 -14.18
CA VAL A 146 -1.18 6.79 -13.86
C VAL A 146 -2.28 7.17 -14.84
N THR A 147 -3.05 6.21 -15.32
CA THR A 147 -4.09 6.40 -16.33
C THR A 147 -5.48 6.03 -15.82
N SER A 148 -6.53 6.50 -16.50
CA SER A 148 -7.91 6.18 -16.20
C SER A 148 -8.74 6.00 -17.47
N THR A 149 -9.70 5.08 -17.42
CA THR A 149 -10.70 4.90 -18.49
C THR A 149 -11.79 5.95 -18.47
N VAL A 150 -11.93 6.68 -17.36
CA VAL A 150 -12.98 7.68 -17.17
C VAL A 150 -12.47 9.05 -17.60
N LYS A 151 -13.08 9.59 -18.63
CA LYS A 151 -12.75 10.93 -19.13
C LYS A 151 -13.24 11.97 -18.13
N ASN A 152 -12.38 12.95 -17.84
CA ASN A 152 -12.63 14.09 -16.92
C ASN A 152 -12.79 13.71 -15.44
N ASP A 153 -12.53 12.46 -15.05
CA ASP A 153 -12.35 12.11 -13.65
C ASP A 153 -10.88 12.27 -13.27
N ILE A 154 -10.64 13.00 -12.19
CA ILE A 154 -9.27 13.18 -11.67
C ILE A 154 -8.74 11.92 -11.00
N TYR A 155 -9.63 11.03 -10.54
CA TYR A 155 -9.24 9.79 -9.89
C TYR A 155 -8.94 8.71 -10.91
N ALA A 156 -7.83 8.00 -10.74
CA ALA A 156 -7.57 6.80 -11.50
C ALA A 156 -8.52 5.69 -11.07
N HIS A 157 -9.02 4.92 -12.04
CA HIS A 157 -9.75 3.70 -11.72
C HIS A 157 -8.78 2.62 -11.23
N ILE A 158 -9.26 1.79 -10.32
CA ILE A 158 -8.53 0.63 -9.79
C ILE A 158 -9.34 -0.65 -10.06
N ASP A 159 -8.65 -1.79 -10.06
CA ASP A 159 -9.36 -3.06 -10.11
C ASP A 159 -9.80 -3.54 -8.71
N LYS A 160 -10.42 -4.73 -8.65
CA LYS A 160 -10.86 -5.34 -7.39
C LYS A 160 -9.74 -5.60 -6.38
N ASP A 161 -8.50 -5.68 -6.85
CA ASP A 161 -7.31 -5.92 -6.03
C ASP A 161 -6.55 -4.61 -5.69
N GLY A 162 -7.13 -3.45 -6.04
CA GLY A 162 -6.58 -2.12 -5.75
C GLY A 162 -5.35 -1.76 -6.59
N ARG A 163 -5.20 -2.37 -7.78
CA ARG A 163 -4.10 -2.13 -8.71
C ARG A 163 -4.45 -1.00 -9.69
N TYR A 164 -3.43 -0.37 -10.26
CA TYR A 164 -3.52 0.73 -11.21
C TYR A 164 -3.08 0.33 -12.60
N ARG A 165 -3.47 1.12 -13.59
CA ARG A 165 -2.86 1.09 -14.93
C ARG A 165 -2.02 2.34 -15.13
N VAL A 166 -0.94 2.18 -15.86
CA VAL A 166 0.05 3.23 -16.09
C VAL A 166 0.42 3.27 -17.57
N ASN A 167 0.80 4.46 -18.04
CA ASN A 167 1.46 4.63 -19.32
C ASN A 167 2.94 4.90 -19.06
N LEU A 168 3.81 4.04 -19.59
CA LEU A 168 5.26 4.21 -19.50
C LEU A 168 5.72 5.32 -20.44
N ASP A 169 6.54 6.25 -19.97
CA ASP A 169 6.92 7.45 -20.75
C ASP A 169 7.71 7.13 -22.02
N PHE A 170 8.36 5.96 -22.10
CA PHE A 170 9.04 5.51 -23.31
C PHE A 170 8.12 4.88 -24.36
N ASP A 171 6.86 4.54 -23.98
CA ASP A 171 5.92 3.90 -24.91
C ASP A 171 5.44 4.91 -25.96
N ARG A 172 5.61 4.56 -27.22
CA ARG A 172 5.24 5.38 -28.37
C ARG A 172 3.95 4.97 -29.03
N ASP A 173 3.35 3.88 -28.56
CA ASP A 173 2.12 3.38 -29.13
C ASP A 173 0.92 4.22 -28.67
N THR A 174 -0.08 4.29 -29.53
CA THR A 174 -1.35 4.97 -29.22
C THR A 174 -2.33 3.99 -28.62
N TRP A 175 -2.51 4.06 -27.34
CA TRP A 175 -3.43 3.21 -26.60
C TRP A 175 -4.79 3.88 -26.37
N LYS A 176 -5.79 3.05 -26.13
CA LYS A 176 -7.04 3.54 -25.55
C LYS A 176 -6.74 3.96 -24.09
N PRO A 177 -7.15 5.19 -23.68
CA PRO A 177 -6.90 5.65 -22.30
C PRO A 177 -7.37 4.66 -21.23
N GLY A 178 -6.51 4.37 -20.28
CA GLY A 178 -6.74 3.40 -19.22
C GLY A 178 -6.48 1.94 -19.60
N TYR A 179 -5.88 1.68 -20.79
CA TYR A 179 -5.52 0.34 -21.27
C TYR A 179 -4.05 0.24 -21.71
N GLU A 180 -3.22 1.18 -21.30
CA GLU A 180 -1.82 1.32 -21.72
C GLU A 180 -0.91 0.26 -21.06
N SER A 181 -1.35 -0.37 -20.00
CA SER A 181 -0.60 -1.44 -19.31
C SER A 181 -1.52 -2.53 -18.77
N LEU A 182 -0.93 -3.60 -18.29
CA LEU A 182 -1.57 -4.53 -17.36
C LEU A 182 -1.81 -3.83 -16.00
N TRP A 183 -2.57 -4.49 -15.13
CA TRP A 183 -2.77 -4.03 -13.76
C TRP A 183 -1.49 -4.14 -12.93
N VAL A 184 -1.04 -3.01 -12.38
CA VAL A 184 0.22 -2.87 -11.65
C VAL A 184 -0.07 -2.58 -10.17
N ARG A 185 0.55 -3.35 -9.27
CA ARG A 185 0.45 -3.13 -7.81
C ARG A 185 1.15 -1.84 -7.41
N GLN A 186 0.70 -1.24 -6.32
CA GLN A 186 1.41 -0.16 -5.65
C GLN A 186 2.06 -0.66 -4.36
N SER A 187 3.35 -0.43 -4.20
CA SER A 187 4.04 -0.57 -2.91
C SER A 187 3.53 0.52 -1.96
N ARG A 188 3.10 0.13 -0.77
CA ARG A 188 2.56 1.03 0.25
C ARG A 188 3.35 0.88 1.55
N PRO A 189 3.52 1.95 2.34
CA PRO A 189 4.26 1.88 3.61
C PRO A 189 3.63 0.93 4.63
N TYR A 190 2.32 0.71 4.55
CA TYR A 190 1.57 -0.12 5.48
C TYR A 190 0.37 -0.76 4.77
N ALA A 191 0.27 -2.08 4.82
CA ALA A 191 -0.77 -2.84 4.13
C ALA A 191 -1.11 -4.15 4.85
N GLY A 192 -2.39 -4.49 4.89
CA GLY A 192 -2.95 -5.74 5.40
C GLY A 192 -4.33 -5.97 4.80
N ASP A 193 -5.05 -6.96 5.31
CA ASP A 193 -6.36 -7.37 4.79
C ASP A 193 -7.48 -6.34 5.08
N THR A 194 -7.54 -5.84 6.31
CA THR A 194 -8.57 -4.89 6.79
C THR A 194 -7.99 -3.54 7.22
N TYR A 195 -6.67 -3.34 7.07
CA TYR A 195 -5.97 -2.13 7.49
C TYR A 195 -4.86 -1.75 6.50
N GLY A 196 -4.42 -0.49 6.55
CA GLY A 196 -3.35 0.00 5.70
C GLY A 196 -3.38 1.50 5.47
N LEU A 197 -2.35 2.02 4.82
CA LEU A 197 -2.32 3.40 4.33
C LEU A 197 -2.68 3.41 2.84
N HIS A 198 -3.90 3.84 2.53
CA HIS A 198 -4.37 3.96 1.16
C HIS A 198 -4.57 5.44 0.79
N LEU A 199 -3.73 5.93 -0.09
CA LEU A 199 -3.86 7.25 -0.71
C LEU A 199 -4.11 7.03 -2.21
N PRO A 200 -5.32 7.32 -2.72
CA PRO A 200 -5.65 7.07 -4.12
C PRO A 200 -4.81 7.96 -5.04
N LEU A 201 -4.22 7.35 -6.06
CA LEU A 201 -3.49 8.07 -7.09
C LEU A 201 -4.47 8.72 -8.09
N LEU A 202 -4.10 9.89 -8.56
CA LEU A 202 -4.86 10.60 -9.59
C LEU A 202 -4.35 10.24 -10.98
N ALA A 203 -5.23 10.32 -11.98
CA ALA A 203 -4.83 10.22 -13.37
C ALA A 203 -3.83 11.34 -13.70
N GLY A 204 -2.78 10.99 -14.44
CA GLY A 204 -1.68 11.91 -14.76
C GLY A 204 -0.55 12.00 -13.73
N THR A 205 -0.73 11.43 -12.53
CA THR A 205 0.32 11.40 -11.51
C THR A 205 1.56 10.66 -12.01
N GLU A 206 2.74 11.27 -11.85
CA GLU A 206 4.02 10.61 -12.14
C GLU A 206 4.34 9.58 -11.07
N VAL A 207 4.71 8.38 -11.55
CA VAL A 207 5.11 7.26 -10.69
C VAL A 207 6.43 6.66 -11.16
N SER A 208 7.14 6.08 -10.22
CA SER A 208 8.33 5.26 -10.51
C SER A 208 7.93 3.81 -10.56
N ILE A 209 8.11 3.16 -11.69
CA ILE A 209 7.90 1.73 -11.88
C ILE A 209 9.22 1.01 -11.61
N ALA A 210 9.20 0.12 -10.64
CA ALA A 210 10.27 -0.84 -10.39
C ALA A 210 9.80 -2.24 -10.79
N PHE A 211 10.73 -3.17 -10.81
CA PHE A 211 10.50 -4.53 -11.28
C PHE A 211 11.00 -5.52 -10.23
N GLU A 212 10.16 -6.45 -9.81
CA GLU A 212 10.57 -7.47 -8.86
C GLU A 212 11.68 -8.32 -9.49
N GLU A 213 12.82 -8.40 -8.78
CA GLU A 213 14.04 -9.10 -9.24
C GLU A 213 14.56 -8.60 -10.62
N GLY A 214 14.19 -7.39 -11.01
CA GLY A 214 14.55 -6.85 -12.31
C GLY A 214 13.78 -7.46 -13.49
N ASN A 215 12.78 -8.29 -13.23
CA ASN A 215 12.01 -8.95 -14.29
C ASN A 215 11.00 -7.97 -14.92
N PRO A 216 11.13 -7.64 -16.23
CA PRO A 216 10.22 -6.72 -16.91
C PRO A 216 8.75 -7.16 -16.89
N ASP A 217 8.46 -8.44 -16.68
CA ASP A 217 7.11 -8.98 -16.57
C ASP A 217 6.49 -8.78 -15.17
N ARG A 218 7.25 -8.26 -14.20
CA ARG A 218 6.81 -8.06 -12.80
C ARG A 218 6.91 -6.60 -12.34
N PRO A 219 6.26 -5.66 -13.04
CA PRO A 219 6.28 -4.24 -12.66
C PRO A 219 5.46 -3.97 -11.41
N TYR A 220 5.89 -2.98 -10.62
CA TYR A 220 5.10 -2.40 -9.54
C TYR A 220 5.41 -0.92 -9.37
N ILE A 221 4.43 -0.14 -8.89
CA ILE A 221 4.62 1.26 -8.53
C ILE A 221 5.41 1.31 -7.22
N ALA A 222 6.67 1.71 -7.30
CA ALA A 222 7.57 1.82 -6.15
C ALA A 222 7.42 3.14 -5.41
N GLY A 223 6.97 4.20 -6.08
CA GLY A 223 6.80 5.52 -5.48
C GLY A 223 6.07 6.48 -6.40
N VAL A 224 5.73 7.63 -5.84
CA VAL A 224 5.03 8.74 -6.50
C VAL A 224 5.94 9.96 -6.45
N LYS A 225 5.96 10.75 -7.51
CA LYS A 225 6.78 11.96 -7.61
C LYS A 225 5.93 13.16 -7.96
N HIS A 226 6.38 14.32 -7.48
CA HIS A 226 5.94 15.61 -7.99
C HIS A 226 6.68 15.95 -9.27
N ASP A 227 6.04 16.72 -10.15
CA ASP A 227 6.61 17.21 -11.40
C ASP A 227 6.26 18.69 -11.60
N SER A 228 6.66 19.27 -12.73
CA SER A 228 6.40 20.69 -13.04
C SER A 228 4.91 21.03 -13.21
N ALA A 229 4.07 20.06 -13.57
CA ALA A 229 2.62 20.21 -13.67
C ALA A 229 1.91 19.94 -12.34
N HIS A 230 2.51 19.16 -11.46
CA HIS A 230 1.97 18.73 -10.16
C HIS A 230 2.99 19.04 -9.06
N THR A 231 3.19 20.33 -8.81
CA THR A 231 4.20 20.79 -7.84
C THR A 231 3.84 20.41 -6.41
N ASP A 232 4.87 20.18 -5.57
CA ASP A 232 4.68 19.91 -4.17
C ASP A 232 3.98 21.08 -3.48
N HIS A 233 3.04 20.77 -2.61
CA HIS A 233 2.35 21.75 -1.77
C HIS A 233 3.17 22.18 -0.54
N VAL A 234 4.29 21.49 -0.29
CA VAL A 234 5.32 21.89 0.67
C VAL A 234 6.53 22.39 -0.09
N THR A 235 6.90 23.66 0.14
CA THR A 235 7.97 24.35 -0.58
C THR A 235 8.89 25.07 0.41
N ILE A 236 9.88 25.79 -0.08
CA ILE A 236 10.77 26.62 0.76
C ILE A 236 9.99 27.61 1.65
N GLN A 237 8.76 27.99 1.29
CA GLN A 237 7.95 28.91 2.07
C GLN A 237 7.27 28.28 3.29
N ASN A 238 7.17 26.95 3.34
CA ASN A 238 6.45 26.21 4.37
C ASN A 238 7.07 24.84 4.68
N TYR A 239 8.38 24.70 4.49
CA TYR A 239 9.14 23.42 4.59
C TYR A 239 9.12 22.80 5.99
N LYS A 240 8.71 23.56 7.02
CA LYS A 240 8.57 23.07 8.40
C LYS A 240 7.25 22.31 8.63
N ARG A 241 6.43 22.12 7.59
CA ARG A 241 5.12 21.48 7.69
C ARG A 241 5.15 20.02 7.30
N ASN A 242 4.54 19.22 8.12
CA ASN A 242 4.16 17.85 7.80
C ASN A 242 2.68 17.87 7.37
N VAL A 243 2.36 17.46 6.13
CA VAL A 243 1.01 17.67 5.58
C VAL A 243 0.52 16.44 4.84
N LEU A 244 -0.61 15.90 5.28
CA LEU A 244 -1.46 15.05 4.48
C LEU A 244 -2.60 15.91 3.92
N ARG A 245 -2.71 16.02 2.60
CA ARG A 245 -3.74 16.83 1.95
C ARG A 245 -4.35 16.10 0.77
N THR A 246 -5.67 16.04 0.72
CA THR A 246 -6.40 15.44 -0.40
C THR A 246 -6.75 16.48 -1.48
N PRO A 247 -7.11 16.07 -2.70
CA PRO A 247 -7.56 16.98 -3.76
C PRO A 247 -8.75 17.87 -3.34
N ALA A 248 -9.65 17.35 -2.49
CA ALA A 248 -10.77 18.10 -1.92
C ALA A 248 -10.36 19.04 -0.76
N ASN A 249 -9.05 19.21 -0.54
CA ASN A 249 -8.50 20.04 0.53
C ASN A 249 -8.81 19.57 1.97
N ASN A 250 -9.22 18.30 2.14
CA ASN A 250 -9.18 17.70 3.48
C ASN A 250 -7.72 17.57 3.90
N LYS A 251 -7.39 17.94 5.15
CA LYS A 251 -5.99 17.95 5.56
C LYS A 251 -5.77 17.63 7.03
N ILE A 252 -4.63 17.00 7.29
CA ILE A 252 -3.97 16.94 8.58
C ILE A 252 -2.64 17.67 8.40
N ARG A 253 -2.40 18.71 9.17
CA ARG A 253 -1.18 19.50 9.10
C ARG A 253 -0.59 19.65 10.50
N LEU A 254 0.71 19.37 10.62
CA LEU A 254 1.51 19.68 11.77
C LEU A 254 2.56 20.70 11.32
N ASP A 255 2.61 21.85 11.98
CA ASP A 255 3.51 22.95 11.64
C ASP A 255 4.53 23.10 12.80
N ASP A 256 5.79 22.88 12.50
CA ASP A 256 6.89 22.88 13.47
C ASP A 256 7.62 24.24 13.49
N GLU A 257 6.96 25.31 13.09
CA GLU A 257 7.52 26.66 13.22
C GLU A 257 7.74 27.00 14.70
N ARG A 258 9.00 27.14 15.10
CA ARG A 258 9.38 27.33 16.51
C ARG A 258 8.65 28.52 17.13
N GLY A 259 7.97 28.29 18.27
CA GLY A 259 7.15 29.26 18.97
C GLY A 259 5.81 29.57 18.29
N LYS A 260 5.46 28.81 17.24
CA LYS A 260 4.19 28.91 16.49
C LYS A 260 3.66 27.55 16.08
N GLU A 261 4.07 26.54 16.84
CA GLU A 261 3.69 25.16 16.57
C GLU A 261 2.18 25.00 16.61
N HIS A 262 1.64 24.27 15.63
CA HIS A 262 0.21 23.97 15.63
C HIS A 262 -0.15 22.70 14.86
N ILE A 263 -1.28 22.12 15.25
CA ILE A 263 -1.91 20.99 14.54
C ILE A 263 -3.27 21.45 14.02
N LYS A 264 -3.56 21.10 12.75
CA LYS A 264 -4.84 21.38 12.12
C LYS A 264 -5.38 20.14 11.42
N VAL A 265 -6.62 19.78 11.79
CA VAL A 265 -7.44 18.80 11.06
C VAL A 265 -8.63 19.55 10.49
N SER A 266 -8.83 19.49 9.16
CA SER A 266 -9.89 20.31 8.55
C SER A 266 -10.42 19.74 7.24
N THR A 267 -11.69 20.09 6.95
CA THR A 267 -12.31 20.01 5.63
C THR A 267 -12.88 21.37 5.25
N GLU A 268 -12.97 21.66 3.96
CA GLU A 268 -13.59 22.88 3.45
C GLU A 268 -15.12 22.75 3.33
N TYR A 269 -15.65 21.52 3.48
CA TYR A 269 -17.08 21.27 3.40
C TYR A 269 -17.85 22.01 4.50
N GLY A 270 -18.98 22.64 4.12
CA GLY A 270 -19.86 23.31 5.07
C GLY A 270 -19.24 24.51 5.77
N GLY A 271 -18.50 25.36 5.06
CA GLY A 271 -17.93 26.59 5.62
C GLY A 271 -16.69 26.37 6.48
N LYS A 272 -16.04 25.22 6.33
CA LYS A 272 -14.80 24.83 6.99
C LYS A 272 -14.96 24.31 8.43
N SER A 273 -15.22 23.04 8.51
CA SER A 273 -15.13 22.32 9.80
C SER A 273 -13.67 22.04 10.14
N GLN A 274 -13.26 22.35 11.39
CA GLN A 274 -11.85 22.22 11.78
C GLN A 274 -11.64 22.01 13.28
N LEU A 275 -10.57 21.29 13.57
CA LEU A 275 -9.90 21.26 14.88
C LEU A 275 -8.53 21.92 14.71
N ASN A 276 -8.23 22.94 15.48
CA ASN A 276 -6.91 23.55 15.58
C ASN A 276 -6.40 23.43 16.99
N LEU A 277 -5.10 23.19 17.15
CA LEU A 277 -4.41 23.12 18.44
C LEU A 277 -3.12 23.95 18.35
N GLY A 278 -2.81 24.74 19.39
CA GLY A 278 -1.60 25.52 19.51
C GLY A 278 -1.73 26.95 19.01
N HIS A 279 -0.80 27.40 18.17
CA HIS A 279 -0.79 28.76 17.62
C HIS A 279 -1.72 28.87 16.41
N LEU A 280 -2.88 29.49 16.58
CA LEU A 280 -3.89 29.62 15.55
C LEU A 280 -3.65 30.83 14.66
N VAL A 281 -3.72 30.62 13.34
CA VAL A 281 -3.54 31.69 12.35
C VAL A 281 -4.72 31.78 11.38
N ASP A 282 -4.91 32.96 10.79
CA ASP A 282 -5.85 33.21 9.70
C ASP A 282 -5.26 32.82 8.32
N ALA A 283 -5.97 33.17 7.25
CA ALA A 283 -5.53 32.93 5.88
C ALA A 283 -4.28 33.75 5.51
N GLY A 284 -4.11 34.92 6.11
CA GLY A 284 -2.95 35.79 5.95
C GLY A 284 -1.76 35.44 6.84
N LYS A 285 -1.83 34.31 7.55
CA LYS A 285 -0.82 33.86 8.54
C LYS A 285 -0.69 34.77 9.78
N GLN A 286 -1.68 35.66 10.02
CA GLN A 286 -1.72 36.46 11.23
C GLN A 286 -2.29 35.65 12.39
N GLN A 287 -1.77 35.88 13.59
CA GLN A 287 -2.23 35.20 14.80
C GLN A 287 -3.71 35.50 15.08
N ARG A 288 -4.52 34.46 15.25
CA ARG A 288 -5.94 34.54 15.66
C ARG A 288 -6.14 34.24 17.14
N GLY A 289 -5.20 33.54 17.77
CA GLY A 289 -5.26 33.12 19.15
C GLY A 289 -4.35 31.93 19.43
N GLU A 290 -4.43 31.44 20.65
CA GLU A 290 -3.68 30.29 21.14
C GLU A 290 -4.60 29.31 21.87
N GLY A 291 -4.25 28.03 21.91
CA GLY A 291 -5.02 26.99 22.58
C GLY A 291 -5.70 26.05 21.59
N PHE A 292 -7.00 25.84 21.70
CA PHE A 292 -7.74 24.99 20.76
C PHE A 292 -9.00 25.65 20.23
N GLU A 293 -9.37 25.29 19.00
CA GLU A 293 -10.63 25.68 18.37
C GLU A 293 -11.25 24.44 17.70
N LEU A 294 -12.48 24.11 18.10
CA LEU A 294 -13.32 23.13 17.38
C LEU A 294 -14.53 23.90 16.83
N ARG A 295 -14.63 23.98 15.48
CA ARG A 295 -15.70 24.78 14.84
C ARG A 295 -16.24 24.12 13.58
N THR A 296 -17.51 24.45 13.30
CA THR A 296 -18.18 24.23 12.02
C THR A 296 -19.23 25.32 11.82
N ASP A 297 -19.60 25.60 10.59
CA ASP A 297 -20.77 26.45 10.27
C ASP A 297 -22.04 25.58 10.09
N LEU A 298 -21.94 24.28 10.29
CA LEU A 298 -23.04 23.33 10.29
C LEU A 298 -23.40 22.90 11.73
N TRP A 299 -24.05 21.75 11.88
CA TRP A 299 -24.46 21.21 13.18
C TRP A 299 -23.27 20.63 13.93
N GLY A 300 -23.18 20.95 15.22
CA GLY A 300 -22.21 20.38 16.14
C GLY A 300 -22.89 19.54 17.24
N THR A 301 -22.24 18.44 17.64
CA THR A 301 -22.70 17.60 18.76
C THR A 301 -21.50 17.18 19.59
N VAL A 302 -21.59 17.37 20.93
CA VAL A 302 -20.71 16.76 21.90
C VAL A 302 -21.51 15.75 22.70
N ARG A 303 -21.16 14.48 22.66
CA ARG A 303 -21.92 13.39 23.29
C ARG A 303 -21.00 12.43 24.02
N ALA A 304 -21.29 12.19 25.29
CA ALA A 304 -20.61 11.17 26.07
C ALA A 304 -21.61 10.42 26.96
N LYS A 305 -21.65 9.08 26.89
CA LYS A 305 -22.63 8.25 27.61
C LYS A 305 -22.51 8.35 29.13
N LYS A 306 -21.29 8.55 29.65
CA LYS A 306 -21.02 8.57 31.09
C LYS A 306 -21.05 9.95 31.74
N GLY A 307 -21.32 11.01 30.95
CA GLY A 307 -21.32 12.38 31.41
C GLY A 307 -20.27 13.25 30.72
N ILE A 308 -20.42 14.56 30.82
CA ILE A 308 -19.54 15.58 30.26
C ILE A 308 -19.10 16.50 31.38
N PHE A 309 -17.78 16.71 31.51
CA PHE A 309 -17.18 17.71 32.38
C PHE A 309 -16.48 18.76 31.52
N ILE A 310 -16.86 20.03 31.70
CA ILE A 310 -16.23 21.17 31.05
C ILE A 310 -15.75 22.11 32.16
N SER A 311 -14.46 22.36 32.21
CA SER A 311 -13.83 23.18 33.25
C SER A 311 -12.86 24.18 32.65
N SER A 312 -12.70 25.30 33.33
CA SER A 312 -11.63 26.30 33.11
C SER A 312 -10.52 26.21 34.16
N ASP A 313 -10.53 25.18 35.01
CA ASP A 313 -9.46 24.93 35.96
C ASP A 313 -8.19 24.50 35.23
N ALA A 314 -7.04 24.99 35.66
CA ALA A 314 -5.76 24.64 35.11
C ALA A 314 -5.39 23.17 35.45
N GLN A 315 -4.80 22.45 34.50
CA GLN A 315 -4.16 21.16 34.71
C GLN A 315 -2.75 21.22 34.09
N ASP A 316 -1.79 21.62 34.92
CA ASP A 316 -0.44 21.89 34.45
C ASP A 316 0.21 20.66 33.83
N LYS A 317 0.83 20.85 32.65
CA LYS A 317 1.49 19.81 31.87
C LYS A 317 0.64 18.59 31.54
N ALA A 318 -0.70 18.75 31.60
CA ALA A 318 -1.67 17.66 31.39
C ALA A 318 -1.43 16.43 32.30
N GLN A 319 -0.93 16.67 33.52
CA GLN A 319 -0.71 15.63 34.50
C GLN A 319 -1.95 15.41 35.36
N GLY A 320 -2.10 14.19 35.89
CA GLY A 320 -3.24 13.81 36.70
C GLY A 320 -4.32 13.04 35.92
N LYS A 321 -5.46 12.87 36.53
CA LYS A 321 -6.58 12.14 35.91
C LYS A 321 -7.28 13.00 34.87
N VAL A 322 -7.72 12.40 33.75
CA VAL A 322 -8.49 13.12 32.70
C VAL A 322 -9.72 13.84 33.26
N ARG A 323 -10.37 13.26 34.28
CA ARG A 323 -11.45 13.87 35.04
C ARG A 323 -10.97 14.27 36.43
N GLU A 324 -10.00 15.16 36.51
CA GLU A 324 -9.64 15.78 37.80
C GLU A 324 -10.71 16.80 38.17
N MET A 325 -11.55 16.44 39.13
CA MET A 325 -12.73 17.22 39.51
C MET A 325 -12.62 17.85 40.90
N ALA A 326 -11.50 17.70 41.59
CA ALA A 326 -11.35 18.21 42.96
C ALA A 326 -11.67 19.71 43.10
N PRO A 327 -11.25 20.62 42.22
CA PRO A 327 -11.65 22.04 42.30
C PRO A 327 -13.17 22.22 42.16
N ALA A 328 -13.79 21.56 41.21
CA ALA A 328 -15.25 21.63 40.99
C ALA A 328 -16.02 21.04 42.18
N MET A 329 -15.57 19.94 42.77
CA MET A 329 -16.16 19.34 43.94
C MET A 329 -16.07 20.27 45.16
N ALA A 330 -14.95 20.95 45.36
CA ALA A 330 -14.83 21.92 46.45
C ALA A 330 -15.82 23.08 46.34
N ILE A 331 -16.10 23.57 45.13
CA ILE A 331 -17.12 24.60 44.86
C ILE A 331 -18.52 24.05 45.21
N LEU A 332 -18.87 22.85 44.80
CA LEU A 332 -20.13 22.21 45.03
C LEU A 332 -20.36 21.92 46.54
N ASP A 333 -19.35 21.41 47.23
CA ASP A 333 -19.38 21.16 48.68
C ASP A 333 -19.56 22.48 49.49
N GLY A 334 -18.87 23.56 49.03
CA GLY A 334 -19.05 24.90 49.59
C GLY A 334 -20.48 25.44 49.42
N ALA A 335 -21.00 25.31 48.20
CA ALA A 335 -22.41 25.72 47.92
C ALA A 335 -23.43 24.91 48.74
N GLN A 336 -23.23 23.62 48.83
CA GLN A 336 -24.07 22.75 49.69
C GLN A 336 -24.03 23.17 51.15
N SER A 337 -22.85 23.46 51.70
CA SER A 337 -22.69 23.92 53.06
C SER A 337 -23.37 25.23 53.31
N GLN A 338 -23.26 26.22 52.39
CA GLN A 338 -23.99 27.50 52.47
C GLN A 338 -25.51 27.32 52.41
N MET A 339 -26.04 26.47 51.51
CA MET A 339 -27.45 26.19 51.42
C MET A 339 -28.00 25.60 52.75
N LYS A 340 -27.28 24.67 53.37
CA LYS A 340 -27.64 24.07 54.67
C LYS A 340 -27.63 25.14 55.76
N SER A 341 -26.62 26.01 55.83
CA SER A 341 -26.57 27.10 56.80
C SER A 341 -27.75 28.06 56.67
N LEU A 342 -28.03 28.52 55.45
CA LEU A 342 -29.17 29.43 55.19
C LEU A 342 -30.51 28.77 55.59
N SER A 343 -30.70 27.50 55.32
CA SER A 343 -31.91 26.80 55.74
C SER A 343 -32.04 26.72 57.24
N THR A 344 -30.92 26.47 57.96
CA THR A 344 -30.89 26.44 59.43
C THR A 344 -31.17 27.86 60.04
N ASP A 345 -30.56 28.86 59.43
CA ASP A 345 -30.77 30.27 59.87
C ASP A 345 -32.22 30.70 59.68
N ALA A 346 -32.86 30.32 58.56
CA ALA A 346 -34.29 30.57 58.35
C ALA A 346 -35.16 29.88 59.38
N GLN A 347 -34.87 28.65 59.75
CA GLN A 347 -35.58 27.94 60.86
C GLN A 347 -35.40 28.66 62.18
N THR A 348 -34.22 29.13 62.51
CA THR A 348 -33.89 29.83 63.73
C THR A 348 -34.62 31.18 63.79
N ALA A 349 -34.80 31.83 62.67
CA ALA A 349 -35.53 33.11 62.53
C ALA A 349 -37.07 32.92 62.46
N ASN A 350 -37.59 31.70 62.62
CA ASN A 350 -39.01 31.36 62.41
C ASN A 350 -39.53 31.73 61.00
N ALA A 351 -38.66 31.75 59.98
CA ALA A 351 -39.02 31.88 58.58
C ALA A 351 -39.22 30.50 57.96
N ASP A 352 -39.99 30.44 56.87
CA ASP A 352 -40.23 29.17 56.13
C ASP A 352 -39.00 28.71 55.40
N PRO A 353 -38.34 27.61 55.77
CA PRO A 353 -37.10 27.15 55.12
C PRO A 353 -37.41 26.57 53.75
N ALA A 354 -36.58 26.85 52.76
CA ALA A 354 -36.69 26.19 51.47
C ALA A 354 -36.38 24.72 51.58
N ASP A 355 -37.14 23.86 50.91
CA ASP A 355 -36.83 22.42 50.78
C ASP A 355 -35.68 22.23 49.81
N LEU A 356 -34.49 21.99 50.33
CA LEU A 356 -33.27 21.80 49.57
C LEU A 356 -32.93 20.31 49.37
N SER A 357 -33.77 19.39 49.78
CA SER A 357 -33.47 17.96 49.77
C SER A 357 -33.20 17.42 48.37
N SER A 358 -33.96 17.85 47.38
CA SER A 358 -33.78 17.43 45.96
C SER A 358 -32.49 17.96 45.36
N GLN A 359 -32.13 19.22 45.63
CA GLN A 359 -30.87 19.82 45.16
C GLN A 359 -29.65 19.17 45.79
N ILE A 360 -29.70 18.90 47.09
CA ILE A 360 -28.65 18.20 47.82
C ILE A 360 -28.48 16.77 47.29
N ALA A 361 -29.58 16.07 47.05
CA ALA A 361 -29.54 14.72 46.46
C ALA A 361 -28.93 14.73 45.06
N LEU A 362 -29.31 15.68 44.22
CA LEU A 362 -28.71 15.86 42.87
C LEU A 362 -27.19 16.05 42.96
N LEU A 363 -26.73 16.95 43.80
CA LEU A 363 -25.30 17.22 43.98
C LEU A 363 -24.52 16.00 44.48
N GLN A 364 -25.07 15.29 45.46
CA GLN A 364 -24.39 14.15 46.09
C GLN A 364 -24.44 12.87 45.24
N GLN A 365 -25.54 12.61 44.54
CA GLN A 365 -25.78 11.34 43.88
C GLN A 365 -25.46 11.33 42.38
N SER A 366 -25.63 12.47 41.69
CA SER A 366 -25.51 12.51 40.24
C SER A 366 -24.29 13.31 39.78
N VAL A 367 -24.01 14.44 40.41
CA VAL A 367 -22.97 15.38 39.94
C VAL A 367 -21.62 15.04 40.56
N LYS A 368 -21.59 14.60 41.82
CA LYS A 368 -20.36 14.25 42.54
C LYS A 368 -19.59 13.16 41.75
N ASP A 369 -18.36 13.51 41.34
CA ASP A 369 -17.47 12.67 40.55
C ASP A 369 -18.06 12.12 39.22
N LEU A 370 -19.18 12.71 38.74
CA LEU A 370 -19.96 12.23 37.58
C LEU A 370 -20.26 10.72 37.72
N THR A 371 -20.79 10.31 38.84
CA THR A 371 -21.16 8.92 39.07
C THR A 371 -22.37 8.48 38.24
N GLN A 372 -23.15 9.46 37.76
CA GLN A 372 -24.23 9.25 36.79
C GLN A 372 -24.00 10.12 35.54
N ALA A 373 -24.81 9.90 34.49
CA ALA A 373 -24.75 10.64 33.27
C ALA A 373 -25.27 12.09 33.48
N ALA A 374 -24.37 13.00 33.77
CA ALA A 374 -24.66 14.42 33.99
C ALA A 374 -23.72 15.31 33.15
N ILE A 375 -24.10 16.59 32.98
CA ILE A 375 -23.23 17.63 32.44
C ILE A 375 -22.86 18.56 33.58
N LEU A 376 -21.55 18.70 33.84
CA LEU A 376 -21.01 19.64 34.83
C LEU A 376 -20.23 20.72 34.13
N LEU A 377 -20.61 21.98 34.37
CA LEU A 377 -19.86 23.18 33.99
C LEU A 377 -19.23 23.78 35.23
N SER A 378 -17.92 23.96 35.27
CA SER A 378 -17.20 24.52 36.42
C SER A 378 -16.22 25.59 35.99
N ALA A 379 -16.18 26.69 36.72
CA ALA A 379 -15.18 27.73 36.54
C ALA A 379 -14.91 28.44 37.87
N PRO A 380 -13.63 28.74 38.21
CA PRO A 380 -13.25 29.40 39.47
C PRO A 380 -13.85 30.78 39.67
N LYS A 381 -14.15 31.51 38.58
CA LYS A 381 -14.63 32.89 38.65
C LYS A 381 -16.06 33.07 38.14
N GLY A 382 -16.76 31.99 37.77
CA GLY A 382 -18.16 32.02 37.39
C GLY A 382 -18.43 31.48 35.96
N VAL A 383 -19.66 31.06 35.74
CA VAL A 383 -20.23 30.59 34.47
C VAL A 383 -21.33 31.59 34.07
N ALA A 384 -21.25 32.15 32.87
CA ALA A 384 -22.29 33.01 32.30
C ALA A 384 -22.99 32.24 31.16
N ILE A 385 -24.31 32.27 31.15
CA ILE A 385 -25.15 31.72 30.09
C ILE A 385 -25.97 32.87 29.53
N ALA A 386 -25.86 33.15 28.22
CA ALA A 386 -26.58 34.19 27.55
C ALA A 386 -27.33 33.66 26.32
N SER A 387 -28.51 34.15 26.07
CA SER A 387 -29.33 33.89 24.88
C SER A 387 -29.84 35.19 24.28
N GLY A 388 -29.90 35.23 22.95
CA GLY A 388 -30.45 36.39 22.22
C GLY A 388 -31.98 36.48 22.29
N GLU A 389 -32.68 35.40 22.57
CA GLU A 389 -34.14 35.35 22.61
C GLU A 389 -34.67 34.74 23.91
N HIS A 390 -34.50 33.44 24.10
CA HIS A 390 -35.02 32.68 25.23
C HIS A 390 -33.97 31.79 25.87
N LEU A 391 -33.94 31.77 27.18
CA LEU A 391 -33.17 30.82 28.00
C LEU A 391 -34.17 30.03 28.85
N GLN A 392 -34.22 28.73 28.63
CA GLN A 392 -34.97 27.77 29.45
C GLN A 392 -33.99 26.92 30.26
N LEU A 393 -34.11 26.98 31.57
CA LEU A 393 -33.32 26.19 32.52
C LEU A 393 -34.22 25.20 33.23
#